data_11eed9e944a0638457c698220b44e1f5
#
_entry.id   11eed9e944a0638457c698220b44e1f5
#
_cell.length_a   1.000
_cell.length_b   1.000
_cell.length_c   1.000
_cell.angle_alpha   90.00
_cell.angle_beta   90.00
_cell.angle_gamma   90.00
#
_symmetry.space_group_name_H-M   'P 1'
#
loop_
_entity.id
_entity.type
_entity.pdbx_description
1 polymer ?
#
loop_
_entity_poly.entity_id
_entity_poly.type
_entity_poly.pdbx_seq_one_letter_code
_entity_poly.pdbx_strand_id
1 'polypeptide(L)'
;MTDGSELSDAELGENDGDRFDRLPATEDEREVQGRPTRQDVLDYWQDRFGVPLETFEEHTFWERGSGKIWVFYGDLPSPVHIEALGMTFLRTRQEHWKPTLEAVQRFGDHAETCVIHLSREQARTFLAGDDQEIEWDGDWGYLIVTHDLAGEVEPLGVGLYIHGELRSQVPKGRRREL
;
A
#
# COMPACT_ATOMS: atom_id res chain seq x y z
N MET A 1 -8.82 32.90 29.71
CA MET A 1 -9.33 31.54 29.84
C MET A 1 -9.10 30.86 28.51
N THR A 2 -7.99 30.22 28.42
CA THR A 2 -7.77 29.26 27.37
C THR A 2 -8.68 28.09 27.65
N ASP A 3 -9.74 27.96 26.92
CA ASP A 3 -10.37 26.70 26.76
C ASP A 3 -9.39 25.84 25.93
N GLY A 4 -8.45 25.27 26.67
CA GLY A 4 -7.71 24.17 26.19
C GLY A 4 -8.68 23.01 26.07
N SER A 5 -9.47 23.00 25.02
CA SER A 5 -10.03 21.74 24.59
C SER A 5 -8.84 20.87 24.20
N GLU A 6 -8.23 20.25 25.19
CA GLU A 6 -7.51 19.02 24.95
C GLU A 6 -8.54 18.10 24.31
N LEU A 7 -8.53 18.09 22.99
CA LEU A 7 -9.22 17.08 22.23
C LEU A 7 -8.78 15.76 22.86
N SER A 8 -9.70 14.99 23.38
CA SER A 8 -9.36 13.70 23.96
C SER A 8 -8.57 12.90 22.93
N ASP A 9 -7.64 12.06 23.36
CA ASP A 9 -6.89 11.19 22.44
C ASP A 9 -7.81 10.41 21.50
N ALA A 10 -9.05 10.16 21.93
CA ALA A 10 -10.09 9.55 21.10
C ALA A 10 -10.58 10.49 19.99
N GLU A 11 -10.69 11.77 20.23
CA GLU A 11 -11.11 12.75 19.22
C GLU A 11 -10.01 13.04 18.20
N LEU A 12 -8.75 13.02 18.62
CA LEU A 12 -7.59 13.09 17.71
C LEU A 12 -7.41 11.80 16.90
N GLY A 13 -7.87 10.66 17.46
CA GLY A 13 -7.71 9.35 16.82
C GLY A 13 -8.82 8.98 15.84
N GLU A 14 -9.99 9.55 15.99
CA GLU A 14 -11.16 9.21 15.19
C GLU A 14 -11.21 9.99 13.88
N ASN A 15 -10.56 9.42 12.87
CA ASN A 15 -10.83 9.76 11.49
C ASN A 15 -11.89 8.78 10.96
N ASP A 16 -13.16 9.20 10.98
CA ASP A 16 -14.30 8.39 10.53
C ASP A 16 -14.39 8.20 9.01
N GLY A 17 -13.35 8.64 8.28
CA GLY A 17 -13.31 8.55 6.84
C GLY A 17 -13.88 9.79 6.14
N ASP A 18 -14.09 10.88 6.86
CA ASP A 18 -14.58 12.15 6.33
C ASP A 18 -13.46 13.17 6.04
N ARG A 19 -12.23 12.84 6.44
CA ARG A 19 -11.07 13.72 6.26
C ARG A 19 -9.80 12.91 6.02
N PHE A 20 -8.79 13.61 5.49
CA PHE A 20 -7.42 13.11 5.38
C PHE A 20 -6.54 13.78 6.43
N ASP A 21 -5.84 12.99 7.22
CA ASP A 21 -4.81 13.44 8.14
C ASP A 21 -3.44 13.04 7.60
N ARG A 22 -2.54 14.02 7.46
CA ARG A 22 -1.16 13.71 7.04
C ARG A 22 -0.48 12.88 8.13
N LEU A 23 0.24 11.83 7.71
CA LEU A 23 1.02 11.03 8.63
C LEU A 23 2.13 11.88 9.25
N PRO A 24 2.42 11.69 10.57
CA PRO A 24 3.58 12.31 11.18
C PRO A 24 4.86 11.81 10.52
N ALA A 25 5.89 12.63 10.48
CA ALA A 25 7.15 12.25 9.85
C ALA A 25 7.85 11.14 10.65
N THR A 26 7.87 11.27 11.97
CA THR A 26 8.56 10.38 12.90
C THR A 26 7.68 10.06 14.12
N GLU A 27 8.11 9.07 14.92
CA GLU A 27 7.41 8.69 16.15
C GLU A 27 7.25 9.85 17.15
N ASP A 28 8.23 10.74 17.22
CA ASP A 28 8.20 11.89 18.13
C ASP A 28 7.06 12.87 17.79
N GLU A 29 6.66 12.91 16.53
CA GLU A 29 5.56 13.73 16.06
C GLU A 29 4.19 13.02 16.11
N ARG A 30 4.18 11.73 16.46
CA ARG A 30 2.96 10.92 16.48
C ARG A 30 2.07 11.33 17.63
N GLU A 31 0.87 11.77 17.33
CA GLU A 31 -0.17 12.14 18.31
C GLU A 31 -1.20 11.03 18.49
N VAL A 32 -1.42 10.22 17.47
CA VAL A 32 -2.39 9.12 17.46
C VAL A 32 -1.68 7.79 17.62
N GLN A 33 -2.00 7.08 18.68
CA GLN A 33 -1.40 5.77 18.93
C GLN A 33 -1.75 4.77 17.83
N GLY A 34 -0.74 4.03 17.36
CA GLY A 34 -0.90 3.01 16.32
C GLY A 34 -0.96 3.56 14.90
N ARG A 35 -1.03 4.87 14.70
CA ARG A 35 -0.93 5.48 13.38
C ARG A 35 0.50 5.32 12.86
N PRO A 36 0.70 4.82 11.63
CA PRO A 36 2.05 4.74 11.07
C PRO A 36 2.62 6.14 10.85
N THR A 37 3.94 6.23 10.86
CA THR A 37 4.65 7.44 10.47
C THR A 37 5.03 7.38 9.00
N ARG A 38 5.41 8.52 8.43
CA ARG A 38 6.03 8.55 7.09
C ARG A 38 7.22 7.59 7.02
N GLN A 39 8.07 7.61 8.05
CA GLN A 39 9.25 6.75 8.09
C GLN A 39 8.87 5.27 8.09
N ASP A 40 7.84 4.88 8.83
CA ASP A 40 7.33 3.50 8.84
C ASP A 40 6.90 3.04 7.43
N VAL A 41 6.21 3.90 6.70
CA VAL A 41 5.76 3.62 5.33
C VAL A 41 6.93 3.49 4.37
N LEU A 42 7.89 4.39 4.44
CA LEU A 42 9.11 4.34 3.62
C LEU A 42 9.93 3.09 3.91
N ASP A 43 10.13 2.76 5.18
CA ASP A 43 10.87 1.57 5.61
C ASP A 43 10.18 0.29 5.14
N TYR A 44 8.86 0.21 5.19
CA TYR A 44 8.11 -0.93 4.67
C TYR A 44 8.41 -1.19 3.20
N TRP A 45 8.33 -0.17 2.36
CA TRP A 45 8.58 -0.31 0.92
C TRP A 45 10.03 -0.61 0.60
N GLN A 46 10.96 -0.03 1.35
CA GLN A 46 12.39 -0.31 1.19
C GLN A 46 12.74 -1.73 1.66
N ASP A 47 12.33 -2.11 2.86
CA ASP A 47 12.70 -3.38 3.46
C ASP A 47 11.99 -4.55 2.79
N ARG A 48 10.73 -4.40 2.45
CA ARG A 48 9.93 -5.46 1.81
C ARG A 48 10.20 -5.58 0.33
N PHE A 49 10.18 -4.48 -0.39
CA PHE A 49 10.22 -4.50 -1.86
C PHE A 49 11.50 -3.92 -2.47
N GLY A 50 12.40 -3.41 -1.66
CA GLY A 50 13.62 -2.79 -2.17
C GLY A 50 13.37 -1.50 -2.95
N VAL A 51 12.26 -0.82 -2.72
CA VAL A 51 11.96 0.46 -3.36
C VAL A 51 12.76 1.56 -2.69
N PRO A 52 13.60 2.31 -3.44
CA PRO A 52 14.42 3.36 -2.85
C PRO A 52 13.58 4.45 -2.20
N LEU A 53 14.07 5.01 -1.08
CA LEU A 53 13.39 6.09 -0.36
C LEU A 53 13.15 7.32 -1.24
N GLU A 54 14.07 7.61 -2.15
CA GLU A 54 13.99 8.74 -3.09
C GLU A 54 12.78 8.68 -4.01
N THR A 55 12.23 7.48 -4.23
CA THR A 55 11.01 7.30 -5.05
C THR A 55 9.85 8.13 -4.52
N PHE A 56 9.79 8.33 -3.21
CA PHE A 56 8.71 9.03 -2.52
C PHE A 56 9.10 10.41 -2.01
N GLU A 57 10.23 10.95 -2.44
CA GLU A 57 10.78 12.22 -1.92
C GLU A 57 9.80 13.38 -2.02
N GLU A 58 9.03 13.45 -3.10
CA GLU A 58 8.06 14.52 -3.35
C GLU A 58 6.60 14.12 -3.01
N HIS A 59 6.42 12.95 -2.39
CA HIS A 59 5.09 12.46 -1.99
C HIS A 59 4.85 12.68 -0.51
N THR A 60 3.59 12.87 -0.16
CA THR A 60 3.10 12.84 1.22
C THR A 60 2.11 11.69 1.39
N PHE A 61 2.03 11.19 2.61
CA PHE A 61 1.14 10.08 2.97
C PHE A 61 0.07 10.56 3.93
N TRP A 62 -1.14 10.07 3.72
CA TRP A 62 -2.33 10.53 4.41
C TRP A 62 -3.15 9.35 4.86
N GLU A 63 -3.74 9.44 6.05
CA GLU A 63 -4.69 8.44 6.53
C GLU A 63 -6.12 8.99 6.42
N ARG A 64 -6.99 8.18 5.81
CA ARG A 64 -8.44 8.41 5.80
C ARG A 64 -9.12 7.22 6.44
N GLY A 65 -9.91 7.47 7.47
CA GLY A 65 -10.40 6.41 8.32
C GLY A 65 -9.27 5.77 9.09
N SER A 66 -9.37 4.51 9.42
CA SER A 66 -8.36 3.81 10.18
C SER A 66 -7.65 2.75 9.32
N GLY A 67 -6.33 2.91 9.20
CA GLY A 67 -5.48 1.97 8.48
C GLY A 67 -5.55 2.04 6.96
N LYS A 68 -6.18 3.07 6.41
CA LYS A 68 -6.22 3.33 4.96
C LYS A 68 -5.28 4.47 4.63
N ILE A 69 -4.14 4.15 4.04
CA ILE A 69 -3.12 5.13 3.69
C ILE A 69 -3.24 5.48 2.21
N TRP A 70 -3.20 6.78 1.94
CA TRP A 70 -3.19 7.37 0.60
C TRP A 70 -1.85 8.04 0.34
N VAL A 71 -1.46 8.10 -0.91
CA VAL A 71 -0.25 8.80 -1.36
C VAL A 71 -0.64 9.97 -2.27
N PHE A 72 0.00 11.10 -2.04
CA PHE A 72 -0.23 12.33 -2.81
C PHE A 72 1.11 12.90 -3.27
N TYR A 73 1.19 13.25 -4.55
CA TYR A 73 2.35 13.95 -5.09
C TYR A 73 2.26 15.44 -4.73
N GLY A 74 3.09 15.87 -3.82
CA GLY A 74 3.06 17.22 -3.25
C GLY A 74 2.62 17.22 -1.78
N ASP A 75 2.22 18.34 -1.28
CA ASP A 75 1.78 18.51 0.10
C ASP A 75 0.61 19.51 0.20
N LEU A 76 -0.15 19.40 1.26
CA LEU A 76 -1.28 20.28 1.59
C LEU A 76 -1.32 20.50 3.10
N PRO A 77 -1.94 21.57 3.58
CA PRO A 77 -2.23 21.71 5.00
C PRO A 77 -3.12 20.56 5.50
N SER A 78 -2.81 20.00 6.66
CA SER A 78 -3.59 18.92 7.29
C SER A 78 -4.44 19.50 8.43
N PRO A 79 -5.68 19.02 8.66
CA PRO A 79 -6.41 18.03 7.89
C PRO A 79 -7.04 18.59 6.61
N VAL A 80 -7.42 17.69 5.70
CA VAL A 80 -8.11 18.04 4.45
C VAL A 80 -9.44 17.32 4.35
N HIS A 81 -10.51 18.04 4.13
CA HIS A 81 -11.88 17.51 4.01
C HIS A 81 -12.29 17.43 2.53
N ILE A 82 -11.87 16.39 1.86
CA ILE A 82 -12.19 16.09 0.46
C ILE A 82 -12.46 14.59 0.31
N GLU A 83 -13.07 14.19 -0.78
CA GLU A 83 -13.41 12.78 -0.99
C GLU A 83 -12.23 11.91 -1.44
N ALA A 84 -11.28 12.46 -2.16
CA ALA A 84 -10.11 11.74 -2.64
C ALA A 84 -8.88 12.64 -2.65
N LEU A 85 -7.74 12.09 -2.28
CA LEU A 85 -6.45 12.79 -2.27
C LEU A 85 -5.38 11.85 -2.84
N GLY A 86 -4.97 12.09 -4.08
CA GLY A 86 -4.03 11.20 -4.75
C GLY A 86 -4.65 9.83 -5.00
N MET A 87 -4.01 8.78 -4.50
CA MET A 87 -4.51 7.42 -4.65
C MET A 87 -4.31 6.57 -3.40
N THR A 88 -5.13 5.53 -3.26
CA THR A 88 -4.94 4.54 -2.20
C THR A 88 -3.57 3.89 -2.35
N PHE A 89 -2.92 3.59 -1.23
CA PHE A 89 -1.52 3.19 -1.23
C PHE A 89 -1.25 1.94 -0.40
N LEU A 90 -1.76 1.91 0.85
CA LEU A 90 -1.39 0.88 1.80
C LEU A 90 -2.51 0.63 2.81
N ARG A 91 -2.68 -0.63 3.21
CA ARG A 91 -3.57 -1.05 4.29
C ARG A 91 -2.73 -1.50 5.47
N THR A 92 -2.92 -0.87 6.63
CA THR A 92 -2.07 -1.07 7.80
C THR A 92 -2.76 -1.72 9.00
N ARG A 93 -4.06 -2.00 8.93
CA ARG A 93 -4.82 -2.62 10.02
C ARG A 93 -4.81 -4.14 10.05
N GLN A 94 -4.04 -4.76 9.17
CA GLN A 94 -3.87 -6.22 9.17
C GLN A 94 -2.53 -6.58 9.82
N GLU A 95 -2.40 -7.81 10.22
CA GLU A 95 -1.14 -8.34 10.77
C GLU A 95 0.05 -8.04 9.86
N HIS A 96 -0.15 -8.21 8.55
CA HIS A 96 0.81 -7.82 7.54
C HIS A 96 0.25 -6.68 6.70
N TRP A 97 1.00 -5.62 6.57
CA TRP A 97 0.60 -4.50 5.72
C TRP A 97 0.43 -4.94 4.27
N LYS A 98 -0.60 -4.44 3.64
CA LYS A 98 -0.95 -4.81 2.27
C LYS A 98 -0.90 -3.61 1.34
N PRO A 99 -0.03 -3.63 0.31
CA PRO A 99 -0.06 -2.59 -0.71
C PRO A 99 -1.35 -2.70 -1.53
N THR A 100 -1.83 -1.56 -2.01
CA THR A 100 -2.98 -1.53 -2.91
C THR A 100 -2.56 -1.88 -4.34
N LEU A 101 -3.53 -2.26 -5.16
CA LEU A 101 -3.30 -2.48 -6.58
C LEU A 101 -2.73 -1.22 -7.25
N GLU A 102 -3.30 -0.06 -6.94
CA GLU A 102 -2.86 1.22 -7.47
C GLU A 102 -1.41 1.53 -7.12
N ALA A 103 -1.03 1.29 -5.88
CA ALA A 103 0.36 1.48 -5.41
C ALA A 103 1.34 0.59 -6.18
N VAL A 104 0.99 -0.68 -6.35
CA VAL A 104 1.85 -1.65 -7.06
C VAL A 104 1.95 -1.30 -8.54
N GLN A 105 0.87 -0.93 -9.18
CA GLN A 105 0.89 -0.53 -10.59
C GLN A 105 1.70 0.75 -10.82
N ARG A 106 1.69 1.66 -9.86
CA ARG A 106 2.40 2.95 -9.97
C ARG A 106 3.87 2.85 -9.59
N PHE A 107 4.19 2.12 -8.52
CA PHE A 107 5.53 2.11 -7.92
C PHE A 107 6.23 0.75 -8.00
N GLY A 108 5.53 -0.30 -8.41
CA GLY A 108 6.05 -1.66 -8.39
C GLY A 108 7.20 -1.92 -9.35
N ASP A 109 7.36 -1.11 -10.39
CA ASP A 109 8.48 -1.19 -11.32
C ASP A 109 9.83 -0.81 -10.67
N HIS A 110 9.80 -0.11 -9.54
CA HIS A 110 10.99 0.19 -8.73
C HIS A 110 11.37 -0.92 -7.75
N ALA A 111 10.53 -1.96 -7.60
CA ALA A 111 10.75 -3.03 -6.65
C ALA A 111 11.81 -4.01 -7.15
N GLU A 112 12.68 -4.47 -6.23
CA GLU A 112 13.75 -5.42 -6.50
C GLU A 112 13.59 -6.73 -5.73
N THR A 113 12.81 -6.73 -4.65
CA THR A 113 12.58 -7.89 -3.78
C THR A 113 11.09 -8.16 -3.61
N CYS A 114 10.75 -9.41 -3.25
CA CYS A 114 9.36 -9.86 -3.13
C CYS A 114 8.53 -9.59 -4.39
N VAL A 115 9.16 -9.78 -5.53
CA VAL A 115 8.56 -9.67 -6.86
C VAL A 115 8.54 -11.05 -7.48
N ILE A 116 7.37 -11.54 -7.87
CA ILE A 116 7.22 -12.80 -8.57
C ILE A 116 6.83 -12.55 -10.02
N HIS A 117 7.62 -13.08 -10.94
CA HIS A 117 7.38 -12.94 -12.37
C HIS A 117 6.63 -14.15 -12.90
N LEU A 118 5.46 -13.92 -13.50
CA LEU A 118 4.58 -14.97 -13.98
C LEU A 118 4.73 -15.21 -15.49
N SER A 119 4.62 -16.48 -15.89
CA SER A 119 4.42 -16.85 -17.27
C SER A 119 3.05 -16.37 -17.77
N ARG A 120 2.81 -16.49 -19.07
CA ARG A 120 1.52 -16.09 -19.66
C ARG A 120 0.33 -16.83 -19.06
N GLU A 121 0.43 -18.14 -18.87
CA GLU A 121 -0.65 -18.94 -18.26
C GLU A 121 -0.87 -18.59 -16.80
N GLN A 122 0.22 -18.42 -16.04
CA GLN A 122 0.15 -18.01 -14.66
C GLN A 122 -0.44 -16.61 -14.50
N ALA A 123 -0.09 -15.69 -15.38
CA ALA A 123 -0.65 -14.33 -15.40
C ALA A 123 -2.15 -14.35 -15.66
N ARG A 124 -2.61 -15.18 -16.59
CA ARG A 124 -4.05 -15.35 -16.87
C ARG A 124 -4.81 -15.86 -15.65
N THR A 125 -4.30 -16.88 -15.00
CA THR A 125 -4.87 -17.41 -13.76
C THR A 125 -4.94 -16.33 -12.68
N PHE A 126 -3.87 -15.58 -12.51
CA PHE A 126 -3.80 -14.49 -11.55
C PHE A 126 -4.83 -13.38 -11.85
N LEU A 127 -4.93 -12.93 -13.09
CA LEU A 127 -5.87 -11.87 -13.51
C LEU A 127 -7.33 -12.30 -13.45
N ALA A 128 -7.60 -13.60 -13.58
CA ALA A 128 -8.94 -14.16 -13.37
C ALA A 128 -9.34 -14.20 -11.87
N GLY A 129 -8.40 -13.94 -10.98
CA GLY A 129 -8.62 -13.97 -9.55
C GLY A 129 -8.47 -15.34 -8.91
N ASP A 130 -7.91 -16.29 -9.64
CA ASP A 130 -7.74 -17.67 -9.18
C ASP A 130 -6.40 -17.86 -8.47
N ASP A 131 -6.40 -18.78 -7.52
CA ASP A 131 -5.20 -19.17 -6.81
C ASP A 131 -4.47 -20.27 -7.59
N GLN A 132 -3.16 -20.37 -7.42
CA GLN A 132 -2.34 -21.35 -8.12
C GLN A 132 -1.16 -21.79 -7.30
N GLU A 133 -0.78 -23.06 -7.44
CA GLU A 133 0.46 -23.56 -6.89
C GLU A 133 1.63 -23.09 -7.77
N ILE A 134 2.64 -22.53 -7.12
CA ILE A 134 3.82 -22.01 -7.80
C ILE A 134 5.03 -22.07 -6.87
N GLU A 135 6.19 -22.38 -7.41
CA GLU A 135 7.44 -22.36 -6.65
C GLU A 135 7.90 -20.92 -6.41
N TRP A 136 8.26 -20.67 -5.17
CA TRP A 136 8.79 -19.39 -4.72
C TRP A 136 9.76 -19.62 -3.57
N ASP A 137 10.95 -19.12 -3.66
CA ASP A 137 12.03 -19.32 -2.68
C ASP A 137 12.27 -18.09 -1.77
N GLY A 138 11.51 -17.04 -1.95
CA GLY A 138 11.58 -15.84 -1.13
C GLY A 138 10.63 -15.86 0.07
N ASP A 139 10.50 -14.71 0.71
CA ASP A 139 9.63 -14.54 1.88
C ASP A 139 8.15 -14.72 1.52
N TRP A 140 7.41 -15.33 2.44
CA TRP A 140 5.96 -15.43 2.33
C TRP A 140 5.28 -14.11 2.63
N GLY A 141 4.03 -13.99 2.24
CA GLY A 141 3.21 -12.80 2.42
C GLY A 141 2.88 -12.12 1.10
N TYR A 142 2.65 -10.82 1.14
CA TYR A 142 2.29 -10.09 -0.06
C TYR A 142 3.47 -9.88 -0.99
N LEU A 143 3.27 -10.25 -2.26
CA LEU A 143 4.24 -10.12 -3.34
C LEU A 143 3.71 -9.18 -4.42
N ILE A 144 4.62 -8.49 -5.06
CA ILE A 144 4.33 -7.78 -6.31
C ILE A 144 4.38 -8.78 -7.45
N VAL A 145 3.30 -8.90 -8.20
CA VAL A 145 3.18 -9.84 -9.32
C VAL A 145 3.43 -9.10 -10.62
N THR A 146 4.37 -9.62 -11.42
CA THR A 146 4.76 -9.00 -12.68
C THR A 146 4.61 -9.98 -13.86
N HIS A 147 4.54 -9.43 -15.04
CA HIS A 147 4.54 -10.18 -16.29
C HIS A 147 5.08 -9.33 -17.43
N ASP A 148 5.60 -9.96 -18.47
CA ASP A 148 6.04 -9.27 -19.69
C ASP A 148 4.84 -8.83 -20.54
N LEU A 149 4.70 -7.53 -20.71
CA LEU A 149 3.71 -6.92 -21.59
C LEU A 149 4.43 -6.09 -22.65
N ALA A 150 4.24 -6.45 -23.91
CA ALA A 150 4.83 -5.75 -25.06
C ALA A 150 6.37 -5.58 -24.95
N GLY A 151 7.05 -6.55 -24.36
CA GLY A 151 8.51 -6.55 -24.21
C GLY A 151 9.04 -5.86 -22.96
N GLU A 152 8.18 -5.37 -22.12
CA GLU A 152 8.54 -4.75 -20.83
C GLU A 152 7.92 -5.51 -19.67
N VAL A 153 8.66 -5.58 -18.55
CA VAL A 153 8.16 -6.19 -17.31
C VAL A 153 7.26 -5.18 -16.60
N GLU A 154 6.00 -5.54 -16.47
CA GLU A 154 4.99 -4.66 -15.85
C GLU A 154 4.40 -5.28 -14.59
N PRO A 155 4.18 -4.48 -13.53
CA PRO A 155 3.46 -4.95 -12.36
C PRO A 155 1.97 -5.12 -12.67
N LEU A 156 1.44 -6.32 -12.41
CA LEU A 156 0.04 -6.65 -12.60
C LEU A 156 -0.81 -6.37 -11.36
N GLY A 157 -0.25 -6.61 -10.19
CA GLY A 157 -0.98 -6.47 -8.94
C GLY A 157 -0.31 -7.16 -7.77
N VAL A 158 -1.11 -7.47 -6.76
CA VAL A 158 -0.67 -8.06 -5.50
C VAL A 158 -1.12 -9.51 -5.42
N GLY A 159 -0.21 -10.41 -5.03
CA GLY A 159 -0.50 -11.77 -4.67
C GLY A 159 -0.14 -12.04 -3.21
N LEU A 160 -0.85 -12.95 -2.57
CA LEU A 160 -0.48 -13.44 -1.24
C LEU A 160 0.10 -14.83 -1.38
N TYR A 161 1.37 -14.99 -1.05
CA TYR A 161 2.06 -16.29 -1.13
C TYR A 161 2.12 -16.95 0.24
N ILE A 162 1.48 -18.10 0.36
CA ILE A 162 1.43 -18.89 1.57
C ILE A 162 1.40 -20.37 1.19
N HIS A 163 2.24 -21.18 1.86
CA HIS A 163 2.23 -22.65 1.72
C HIS A 163 2.31 -23.16 0.27
N GLY A 164 3.16 -22.55 -0.54
CA GLY A 164 3.35 -22.97 -1.93
C GLY A 164 2.28 -22.48 -2.90
N GLU A 165 1.35 -21.69 -2.44
CA GLU A 165 0.23 -21.16 -3.23
C GLU A 165 0.29 -19.65 -3.36
N LEU A 166 0.18 -19.16 -4.59
CA LEU A 166 -0.01 -17.73 -4.88
C LEU A 166 -1.51 -17.45 -4.95
N ARG A 167 -2.01 -16.72 -3.98
CA ARG A 167 -3.41 -16.30 -3.91
C ARG A 167 -3.58 -14.94 -4.56
N SER A 168 -4.39 -14.88 -5.60
CA SER A 168 -4.67 -13.63 -6.30
C SER A 168 -5.42 -12.66 -5.40
N GLN A 169 -4.90 -11.43 -5.32
CA GLN A 169 -5.56 -10.33 -4.62
C GLN A 169 -6.19 -9.34 -5.59
N VAL A 170 -6.41 -9.76 -6.84
CA VAL A 170 -7.09 -8.93 -7.83
C VAL A 170 -8.53 -8.67 -7.38
N PRO A 171 -8.94 -7.39 -7.23
CA PRO A 171 -10.29 -7.05 -6.82
C PRO A 171 -11.33 -7.62 -7.78
N LYS A 172 -12.47 -8.06 -7.26
CA LYS A 172 -13.53 -8.71 -8.06
C LYS A 172 -13.92 -7.90 -9.30
N GLY A 173 -14.02 -6.60 -9.20
CA GLY A 173 -14.36 -5.72 -10.31
C GLY A 173 -13.27 -5.56 -11.36
N ARG A 174 -12.07 -6.08 -11.11
CA ARG A 174 -10.92 -5.99 -12.03
C ARG A 174 -10.46 -7.33 -12.57
N ARG A 175 -11.13 -8.42 -12.23
CA ARG A 175 -10.82 -9.75 -12.74
C ARG A 175 -11.12 -9.85 -14.23
N ARG A 176 -10.25 -10.56 -14.94
CA ARG A 176 -10.38 -10.79 -16.37
C ARG A 176 -10.31 -12.27 -16.67
N GLU A 177 -11.31 -12.75 -17.39
CA GLU A 177 -11.25 -14.05 -18.07
C GLU A 177 -10.68 -13.81 -19.47
N LEU A 178 -9.49 -14.34 -19.72
CA LEU A 178 -8.78 -14.17 -20.98
C LEU A 178 -8.75 -15.49 -21.75
#